data_32bd150c2056dd61a3ddbd4f16c191f9
#
_entry.id   32bd150c2056dd61a3ddbd4f16c191f9
#
_cell.length_a   1.000
_cell.length_b   1.000
_cell.length_c   1.000
_cell.angle_alpha   90.00
_cell.angle_beta   90.00
_cell.angle_gamma   90.00
#
_symmetry.space_group_name_H-M   'P 1'
#
loop_
_entity.id
_entity.type
_entity.pdbx_description
1 polymer ?
#
loop_
_entity_poly.entity_id
_entity_poly.type
_entity_poly.pdbx_seq_one_letter_code
_entity_poly.pdbx_strand_id
1 'polypeptide(L)'
;MSDPIVLGVETSCDETGVAVVRGDEVLSNVLASQVEAHARFGGVVPEVAARAHVEAIRALTHRALARAGVHPMDLDAVAATRGPGLAGALLVGFSYGKALAWALSKPFLGIDHMEGHLFAPRLEEPAYGPPAVVLLASGGHSQIVHMADWGVYEVLGSTIDDAAGEAFDKLARFLGMGFPGGPAIDRASAGGNPAAVRFPRALPDRPFDLSFSGLKTSVTTYVRAHHRAGTLPPMADLAASVQEAIVDSLVDKTLNAVEATGVKALGGGGGVLANRRLRVRLAEEARRRGLTLHLPSPVLCTDNGAMVASAGIFRYRRGERTPLEAEIDSSLRLGA
;
A
#
# COMPACT_ATOMS: atom_id res chain seq x y z
N MET A 1 13.75 -23.18 -18.72
CA MET A 1 12.99 -22.09 -19.36
C MET A 1 13.54 -20.80 -18.76
N SER A 2 13.75 -19.73 -19.55
CA SER A 2 14.14 -18.42 -19.06
C SER A 2 13.02 -17.84 -18.17
N ASP A 3 13.40 -17.00 -17.19
CA ASP A 3 12.42 -16.32 -16.37
C ASP A 3 11.56 -15.36 -17.21
N PRO A 4 10.23 -15.35 -17.02
CA PRO A 4 9.34 -14.51 -17.81
C PRO A 4 9.58 -13.02 -17.52
N ILE A 5 9.44 -12.20 -18.57
CA ILE A 5 9.54 -10.75 -18.51
C ILE A 5 8.12 -10.16 -18.59
N VAL A 6 7.70 -9.49 -17.52
CA VAL A 6 6.35 -8.91 -17.45
C VAL A 6 6.44 -7.40 -17.25
N LEU A 7 5.64 -6.66 -18.02
CA LEU A 7 5.42 -5.25 -17.80
C LEU A 7 4.21 -5.07 -16.88
N GLY A 8 4.39 -4.40 -15.75
CA GLY A 8 3.34 -4.09 -14.78
C GLY A 8 2.92 -2.63 -14.86
N VAL A 9 1.61 -2.40 -14.80
CA VAL A 9 0.98 -1.07 -14.82
C VAL A 9 0.11 -0.89 -13.59
N GLU A 10 0.38 0.16 -12.83
CA GLU A 10 -0.35 0.55 -11.62
C GLU A 10 -0.95 1.95 -11.80
N THR A 11 -2.26 2.09 -11.63
CA THR A 11 -2.99 3.37 -11.66
C THR A 11 -4.20 3.38 -10.74
N SER A 12 -4.20 2.63 -9.64
CA SER A 12 -5.40 2.46 -8.79
C SER A 12 -5.81 3.72 -8.02
N CYS A 13 -4.87 4.64 -7.76
CA CYS A 13 -5.13 5.84 -6.95
C CYS A 13 -4.48 7.10 -7.56
N ASP A 14 -3.39 7.59 -7.00
CA ASP A 14 -2.73 8.85 -7.38
C ASP A 14 -1.25 8.69 -7.78
N GLU A 15 -0.80 7.46 -7.95
CA GLU A 15 0.48 7.13 -8.56
C GLU A 15 0.29 6.44 -9.91
N THR A 16 1.02 6.91 -10.94
CA THR A 16 1.16 6.17 -12.20
C THR A 16 2.47 5.41 -12.16
N GLY A 17 2.40 4.09 -11.97
CA GLY A 17 3.57 3.20 -11.92
C GLY A 17 3.67 2.32 -13.14
N VAL A 18 4.86 2.23 -13.76
CA VAL A 18 5.16 1.25 -14.81
C VAL A 18 6.51 0.61 -14.53
N ALA A 19 6.56 -0.71 -14.56
CA ALA A 19 7.79 -1.46 -14.30
C ALA A 19 7.96 -2.62 -15.26
N VAL A 20 9.21 -3.05 -15.43
CA VAL A 20 9.57 -4.29 -16.13
C VAL A 20 10.29 -5.18 -15.12
N VAL A 21 9.78 -6.39 -14.94
CA VAL A 21 10.33 -7.39 -14.01
C VAL A 21 10.60 -8.68 -14.77
N ARG A 22 11.75 -9.30 -14.50
CA ARG A 22 12.14 -10.62 -15.01
C ARG A 22 12.25 -11.59 -13.84
N GLY A 23 11.35 -12.58 -13.76
CA GLY A 23 11.31 -13.45 -12.60
C GLY A 23 11.09 -12.67 -11.29
N ASP A 24 12.10 -12.62 -10.42
CA ASP A 24 12.08 -11.82 -9.20
C ASP A 24 12.98 -10.55 -9.33
N GLU A 25 13.60 -10.32 -10.49
CA GLU A 25 14.50 -9.19 -10.74
C GLU A 25 13.74 -7.97 -11.29
N VAL A 26 13.82 -6.83 -10.60
CA VAL A 26 13.26 -5.55 -11.08
C VAL A 26 14.24 -4.91 -12.06
N LEU A 27 13.95 -5.01 -13.37
CA LEU A 27 14.78 -4.39 -14.42
C LEU A 27 14.56 -2.87 -14.49
N SER A 28 13.33 -2.43 -14.22
CA SER A 28 12.98 -1.01 -14.09
C SER A 28 11.71 -0.84 -13.28
N ASN A 29 11.62 0.24 -12.52
CA ASN A 29 10.41 0.71 -11.87
C ASN A 29 10.35 2.23 -12.00
N VAL A 30 9.35 2.75 -12.68
CA VAL A 30 9.20 4.17 -13.02
C VAL A 30 7.87 4.66 -12.49
N LEU A 31 7.91 5.74 -11.74
CA LEU A 31 6.77 6.31 -11.05
C LEU A 31 6.57 7.79 -11.44
N ALA A 32 5.32 8.22 -11.54
CA ALA A 32 4.91 9.61 -11.52
C ALA A 32 3.86 9.78 -10.41
N SER A 33 4.22 10.52 -9.37
CA SER A 33 3.31 10.84 -8.26
C SER A 33 2.51 12.10 -8.58
N GLN A 34 1.26 12.12 -8.15
CA GLN A 34 0.33 13.22 -8.34
C GLN A 34 0.12 14.03 -7.04
N VAL A 35 0.96 13.81 -6.02
CA VAL A 35 0.86 14.46 -4.70
C VAL A 35 0.74 15.97 -4.82
N GLU A 36 1.55 16.63 -5.67
CA GLU A 36 1.51 18.08 -5.87
C GLU A 36 0.17 18.55 -6.46
N ALA A 37 -0.38 17.80 -7.41
CA ALA A 37 -1.66 18.12 -8.03
C ALA A 37 -2.81 18.04 -7.02
N HIS A 38 -2.73 17.11 -6.07
CA HIS A 38 -3.76 16.87 -5.06
C HIS A 38 -3.58 17.70 -3.79
N ALA A 39 -2.37 18.20 -3.51
CA ALA A 39 -2.05 18.94 -2.28
C ALA A 39 -2.99 20.13 -2.02
N ARG A 40 -3.35 20.87 -3.09
CA ARG A 40 -4.29 22.02 -3.00
C ARG A 40 -5.70 21.63 -2.57
N PHE A 41 -6.11 20.38 -2.79
CA PHE A 41 -7.42 19.85 -2.37
C PHE A 41 -7.36 19.16 -1.01
N GLY A 42 -6.13 18.88 -0.53
CA GLY A 42 -5.88 18.18 0.73
C GLY A 42 -6.31 16.71 0.71
N GLY A 43 -6.31 16.07 -0.46
CA GLY A 43 -6.64 14.66 -0.68
C GLY A 43 -6.88 14.38 -2.16
N VAL A 44 -6.96 13.12 -2.52
CA VAL A 44 -7.08 12.67 -3.92
C VAL A 44 -8.44 13.05 -4.50
N VAL A 45 -8.42 13.66 -5.70
CA VAL A 45 -9.62 13.98 -6.49
C VAL A 45 -9.67 13.02 -7.67
N PRO A 46 -10.65 12.10 -7.75
CA PRO A 46 -10.65 11.00 -8.73
C PRO A 46 -10.55 11.44 -10.20
N GLU A 47 -11.24 12.52 -10.57
CA GLU A 47 -11.19 13.02 -11.96
C GLU A 47 -9.81 13.61 -12.32
N VAL A 48 -9.17 14.32 -11.38
CA VAL A 48 -7.81 14.85 -11.56
C VAL A 48 -6.83 13.69 -11.70
N ALA A 49 -6.96 12.65 -10.86
CA ALA A 49 -6.12 11.47 -10.92
C ALA A 49 -6.24 10.75 -12.27
N ALA A 50 -7.47 10.49 -12.75
CA ALA A 50 -7.68 9.82 -14.03
C ALA A 50 -7.04 10.58 -15.21
N ARG A 51 -7.17 11.91 -15.27
CA ARG A 51 -6.55 12.74 -16.31
C ARG A 51 -5.02 12.67 -16.28
N ALA A 52 -4.43 12.79 -15.10
CA ALA A 52 -2.98 12.72 -14.93
C ALA A 52 -2.42 11.34 -15.34
N HIS A 53 -3.14 10.25 -15.07
CA HIS A 53 -2.76 8.92 -15.57
C HIS A 53 -2.73 8.86 -17.10
N VAL A 54 -3.75 9.38 -17.79
CA VAL A 54 -3.80 9.42 -19.26
C VAL A 54 -2.59 10.14 -19.83
N GLU A 55 -2.21 11.26 -19.24
CA GLU A 55 -1.08 12.07 -19.70
C GLU A 55 0.27 11.37 -19.48
N ALA A 56 0.42 10.66 -18.36
CA ALA A 56 1.71 10.09 -17.93
C ALA A 56 2.01 8.69 -18.50
N ILE A 57 0.99 7.82 -18.61
CA ILE A 57 1.17 6.38 -18.76
C ILE A 57 2.02 5.97 -19.97
N ARG A 58 1.81 6.60 -21.11
CA ARG A 58 2.57 6.29 -22.33
C ARG A 58 4.07 6.63 -22.18
N ALA A 59 4.36 7.82 -21.67
CA ALA A 59 5.75 8.26 -21.47
C ALA A 59 6.47 7.39 -20.43
N LEU A 60 5.77 6.99 -19.37
CA LEU A 60 6.31 6.09 -18.36
C LEU A 60 6.58 4.69 -18.91
N THR A 61 5.70 4.15 -19.76
CA THR A 61 5.91 2.86 -20.42
C THR A 61 7.16 2.86 -21.29
N HIS A 62 7.32 3.87 -22.16
CA HIS A 62 8.54 4.01 -22.95
C HIS A 62 9.80 4.10 -22.09
N ARG A 63 9.73 4.89 -21.00
CA ARG A 63 10.85 5.07 -20.09
C ARG A 63 11.19 3.78 -19.31
N ALA A 64 10.18 3.02 -18.89
CA ALA A 64 10.36 1.74 -18.21
C ALA A 64 11.06 0.72 -19.12
N LEU A 65 10.58 0.53 -20.33
CA LEU A 65 11.18 -0.36 -21.32
C LEU A 65 12.61 0.05 -21.69
N ALA A 66 12.84 1.34 -21.94
CA ALA A 66 14.18 1.86 -22.25
C ALA A 66 15.17 1.65 -21.10
N ARG A 67 14.76 1.89 -19.84
CA ARG A 67 15.61 1.66 -18.66
C ARG A 67 15.90 0.18 -18.43
N ALA A 68 14.94 -0.68 -18.71
CA ALA A 68 15.09 -2.13 -18.62
C ALA A 68 15.96 -2.70 -19.76
N GLY A 69 16.20 -1.95 -20.84
CA GLY A 69 16.85 -2.48 -22.05
C GLY A 69 16.03 -3.57 -22.74
N VAL A 70 14.70 -3.55 -22.60
CA VAL A 70 13.78 -4.58 -23.11
C VAL A 70 12.99 -4.02 -24.27
N HIS A 71 13.02 -4.73 -25.41
CA HIS A 71 12.16 -4.40 -26.54
C HIS A 71 10.72 -4.86 -26.24
N PRO A 72 9.66 -4.12 -26.60
CA PRO A 72 8.27 -4.51 -26.30
C PRO A 72 7.90 -5.93 -26.75
N MET A 73 8.47 -6.41 -27.85
CA MET A 73 8.22 -7.77 -28.35
C MET A 73 8.85 -8.87 -27.49
N ASP A 74 9.83 -8.54 -26.64
CA ASP A 74 10.49 -9.49 -25.73
C ASP A 74 9.71 -9.68 -24.42
N LEU A 75 8.65 -8.91 -24.18
CA LEU A 75 7.74 -9.14 -23.08
C LEU A 75 7.01 -10.47 -23.24
N ASP A 76 6.85 -11.22 -22.15
CA ASP A 76 6.05 -12.44 -22.11
C ASP A 76 4.58 -12.17 -21.77
N ALA A 77 4.30 -11.11 -21.00
CA ALA A 77 2.95 -10.67 -20.64
C ALA A 77 2.91 -9.19 -20.26
N VAL A 78 1.68 -8.64 -20.24
CA VAL A 78 1.36 -7.34 -19.65
C VAL A 78 0.41 -7.56 -18.48
N ALA A 79 0.72 -6.99 -17.33
CA ALA A 79 -0.10 -7.01 -16.14
C ALA A 79 -0.58 -5.58 -15.81
N ALA A 80 -1.83 -5.43 -15.40
CA ALA A 80 -2.35 -4.15 -14.93
C ALA A 80 -3.31 -4.36 -13.77
N THR A 81 -3.34 -3.40 -12.84
CA THR A 81 -4.26 -3.43 -11.72
C THR A 81 -5.71 -3.37 -12.20
N ARG A 82 -6.50 -4.38 -11.81
CA ARG A 82 -7.93 -4.50 -12.09
C ARG A 82 -8.79 -3.84 -11.03
N GLY A 83 -8.32 -3.83 -9.80
CA GLY A 83 -8.97 -3.34 -8.59
C GLY A 83 -8.34 -3.94 -7.32
N PRO A 84 -8.78 -3.49 -6.13
CA PRO A 84 -9.64 -2.32 -5.90
C PRO A 84 -8.94 -0.99 -6.19
N GLY A 85 -9.75 0.11 -6.23
CA GLY A 85 -9.23 1.46 -6.45
C GLY A 85 -10.25 2.44 -6.99
N LEU A 86 -9.81 3.63 -7.38
CA LEU A 86 -10.65 4.66 -7.99
C LEU A 86 -11.03 4.23 -9.41
N ALA A 87 -12.33 4.06 -9.68
CA ALA A 87 -12.83 3.51 -10.95
C ALA A 87 -12.26 4.20 -12.19
N GLY A 88 -12.22 5.54 -12.22
CA GLY A 88 -11.66 6.31 -13.34
C GLY A 88 -10.16 6.10 -13.53
N ALA A 89 -9.41 5.99 -12.45
CA ALA A 89 -7.98 5.76 -12.44
C ALA A 89 -7.64 4.33 -12.91
N LEU A 90 -8.34 3.32 -12.33
CA LEU A 90 -8.23 1.92 -12.76
C LEU A 90 -8.51 1.75 -14.25
N LEU A 91 -9.56 2.39 -14.76
CA LEU A 91 -9.97 2.29 -16.16
C LEU A 91 -8.84 2.71 -17.11
N VAL A 92 -8.03 3.70 -16.74
CA VAL A 92 -6.90 4.16 -17.57
C VAL A 92 -5.84 3.06 -17.69
N GLY A 93 -5.28 2.59 -16.57
CA GLY A 93 -4.19 1.60 -16.57
C GLY A 93 -4.63 0.26 -17.13
N PHE A 94 -5.82 -0.20 -16.74
CA PHE A 94 -6.36 -1.48 -17.17
C PHE A 94 -6.65 -1.52 -18.67
N SER A 95 -7.29 -0.46 -19.25
CA SER A 95 -7.55 -0.37 -20.68
C SER A 95 -6.25 -0.21 -21.47
N TYR A 96 -5.30 0.58 -20.98
CA TYR A 96 -3.99 0.72 -21.60
C TYR A 96 -3.22 -0.60 -21.62
N GLY A 97 -3.19 -1.33 -20.51
CA GLY A 97 -2.55 -2.64 -20.40
C GLY A 97 -3.16 -3.67 -21.36
N LYS A 98 -4.50 -3.73 -21.44
CA LYS A 98 -5.21 -4.59 -22.40
C LYS A 98 -4.86 -4.25 -23.85
N ALA A 99 -4.91 -2.97 -24.22
CA ALA A 99 -4.60 -2.52 -25.57
C ALA A 99 -3.15 -2.83 -25.95
N LEU A 100 -2.20 -2.64 -25.03
CA LEU A 100 -0.80 -2.95 -25.24
C LEU A 100 -0.58 -4.46 -25.40
N ALA A 101 -1.16 -5.29 -24.55
CA ALA A 101 -1.09 -6.74 -24.64
C ALA A 101 -1.63 -7.26 -25.98
N TRP A 102 -2.79 -6.73 -26.39
CA TRP A 102 -3.40 -7.07 -27.68
C TRP A 102 -2.51 -6.67 -28.87
N ALA A 103 -1.99 -5.44 -28.86
CA ALA A 103 -1.12 -4.95 -29.93
C ALA A 103 0.18 -5.75 -30.07
N LEU A 104 0.71 -6.27 -28.96
CA LEU A 104 1.91 -7.10 -28.92
C LEU A 104 1.61 -8.60 -29.12
N SER A 105 0.35 -9.00 -29.23
CA SER A 105 -0.08 -10.40 -29.23
C SER A 105 0.44 -11.19 -28.01
N LYS A 106 0.42 -10.55 -26.83
CA LYS A 106 0.87 -11.14 -25.55
C LYS A 106 -0.30 -11.35 -24.59
N PRO A 107 -0.19 -12.30 -23.66
CA PRO A 107 -1.16 -12.48 -22.58
C PRO A 107 -1.36 -11.20 -21.76
N PHE A 108 -2.63 -10.95 -21.36
CA PHE A 108 -2.99 -9.92 -20.42
C PHE A 108 -3.33 -10.53 -19.05
N LEU A 109 -2.96 -9.85 -17.96
CA LEU A 109 -3.17 -10.27 -16.59
C LEU A 109 -3.75 -9.09 -15.79
N GLY A 110 -5.00 -9.23 -15.36
CA GLY A 110 -5.63 -8.30 -14.41
C GLY A 110 -5.28 -8.70 -12.98
N ILE A 111 -4.61 -7.81 -12.28
CA ILE A 111 -4.05 -8.06 -10.95
C ILE A 111 -4.89 -7.37 -9.88
N ASP A 112 -5.12 -8.07 -8.76
CA ASP A 112 -5.63 -7.47 -7.55
C ASP A 112 -4.55 -6.57 -6.93
N HIS A 113 -4.89 -5.30 -6.68
CA HIS A 113 -3.97 -4.31 -6.12
C HIS A 113 -3.40 -4.75 -4.76
N MET A 114 -4.25 -5.33 -3.91
CA MET A 114 -3.83 -5.81 -2.59
C MET A 114 -2.91 -7.04 -2.72
N GLU A 115 -3.16 -7.91 -3.70
CA GLU A 115 -2.24 -9.00 -4.03
C GLU A 115 -0.89 -8.45 -4.49
N GLY A 116 -0.86 -7.38 -5.30
CA GLY A 116 0.38 -6.69 -5.65
C GLY A 116 1.21 -6.34 -4.42
N HIS A 117 0.60 -5.75 -3.41
CA HIS A 117 1.29 -5.43 -2.15
C HIS A 117 1.78 -6.66 -1.38
N LEU A 118 1.09 -7.82 -1.48
CA LEU A 118 1.59 -9.08 -0.88
C LEU A 118 2.89 -9.55 -1.57
N PHE A 119 3.06 -9.25 -2.85
CA PHE A 119 4.25 -9.62 -3.60
C PHE A 119 5.42 -8.63 -3.48
N ALA A 120 5.17 -7.41 -3.01
CA ALA A 120 6.20 -6.37 -2.94
C ALA A 120 7.47 -6.77 -2.14
N PRO A 121 7.39 -7.43 -0.97
CA PRO A 121 8.59 -7.86 -0.24
C PRO A 121 9.46 -8.85 -1.01
N ARG A 122 8.85 -9.71 -1.85
CA ARG A 122 9.55 -10.72 -2.64
C ARG A 122 10.55 -10.12 -3.63
N LEU A 123 10.29 -8.91 -4.12
CA LEU A 123 11.17 -8.21 -5.07
C LEU A 123 12.54 -7.87 -4.50
N GLU A 124 12.67 -7.78 -3.17
CA GLU A 124 13.94 -7.52 -2.47
C GLU A 124 14.42 -8.73 -1.68
N GLU A 125 13.50 -9.57 -1.22
CA GLU A 125 13.77 -10.76 -0.41
C GLU A 125 13.14 -12.00 -1.07
N PRO A 126 13.81 -12.67 -2.01
CA PRO A 126 13.26 -13.87 -2.68
C PRO A 126 12.86 -15.01 -1.74
N ALA A 127 13.42 -15.04 -0.53
CA ALA A 127 13.07 -16.01 0.52
C ALA A 127 11.72 -15.70 1.20
N TYR A 128 11.14 -14.50 0.99
CA TYR A 128 9.83 -14.18 1.52
C TYR A 128 8.73 -14.98 0.84
N GLY A 129 7.84 -15.52 1.62
CA GLY A 129 6.67 -16.25 1.13
C GLY A 129 5.79 -16.81 2.24
N PRO A 130 4.72 -17.53 1.85
CA PRO A 130 3.80 -18.17 2.79
C PRO A 130 4.48 -19.35 3.53
N PRO A 131 3.94 -19.76 4.71
CA PRO A 131 2.85 -19.10 5.40
C PRO A 131 3.29 -17.84 6.14
N ALA A 132 2.50 -16.77 6.05
CA ALA A 132 2.81 -15.49 6.68
C ALA A 132 1.53 -14.75 7.11
N VAL A 133 1.64 -13.88 8.12
CA VAL A 133 0.67 -12.80 8.35
C VAL A 133 1.22 -11.53 7.71
N VAL A 134 0.38 -10.81 7.00
CA VAL A 134 0.78 -9.59 6.29
C VAL A 134 -0.10 -8.42 6.70
N LEU A 135 0.52 -7.34 7.16
CA LEU A 135 -0.15 -6.06 7.40
C LEU A 135 -0.17 -5.26 6.09
N LEU A 136 -1.35 -5.08 5.52
CA LEU A 136 -1.57 -4.18 4.40
C LEU A 136 -2.16 -2.86 4.91
N ALA A 137 -1.41 -1.76 4.81
CA ALA A 137 -1.85 -0.46 5.30
C ALA A 137 -1.46 0.66 4.33
N SER A 138 -2.47 1.30 3.74
CA SER A 138 -2.34 2.37 2.74
C SER A 138 -3.27 3.54 3.03
N GLY A 139 -3.39 4.47 2.09
CA GLY A 139 -4.34 5.57 2.14
C GLY A 139 -5.80 5.12 2.19
N GLY A 140 -6.15 4.07 1.44
CA GLY A 140 -7.53 3.59 1.31
C GLY A 140 -7.82 2.26 2.01
N HIS A 141 -6.79 1.49 2.39
CA HIS A 141 -6.96 0.15 2.95
C HIS A 141 -6.14 -0.05 4.21
N SER A 142 -6.71 -0.78 5.16
CA SER A 142 -6.00 -1.30 6.34
C SER A 142 -6.54 -2.68 6.64
N GLN A 143 -5.74 -3.72 6.35
CA GLN A 143 -6.14 -5.12 6.45
C GLN A 143 -5.01 -5.95 7.06
N ILE A 144 -5.39 -7.02 7.73
CA ILE A 144 -4.49 -8.05 8.24
C ILE A 144 -4.84 -9.34 7.50
N VAL A 145 -3.89 -9.84 6.75
CA VAL A 145 -4.08 -10.99 5.83
C VAL A 145 -3.25 -12.17 6.31
N HIS A 146 -3.87 -13.32 6.41
CA HIS A 146 -3.18 -14.60 6.50
C HIS A 146 -2.95 -15.13 5.08
N MET A 147 -1.71 -15.21 4.70
CA MET A 147 -1.25 -15.79 3.46
C MET A 147 -0.85 -17.24 3.74
N ALA A 148 -1.76 -18.20 3.51
CA ALA A 148 -1.50 -19.61 3.77
C ALA A 148 -0.62 -20.23 2.67
N ASP A 149 -0.82 -19.82 1.42
CA ASP A 149 0.01 -20.10 0.26
C ASP A 149 -0.09 -18.96 -0.74
N TRP A 150 0.76 -18.93 -1.77
CA TRP A 150 0.64 -18.00 -2.87
C TRP A 150 -0.70 -18.21 -3.60
N GLY A 151 -1.50 -17.14 -3.68
CA GLY A 151 -2.87 -17.20 -4.23
C GLY A 151 -3.92 -17.70 -3.25
N VAL A 152 -3.56 -18.00 -1.98
CA VAL A 152 -4.50 -18.45 -0.93
C VAL A 152 -4.44 -17.46 0.23
N TYR A 153 -5.38 -16.53 0.24
CA TYR A 153 -5.42 -15.41 1.16
C TYR A 153 -6.71 -15.41 1.98
N GLU A 154 -6.58 -15.14 3.28
CA GLU A 154 -7.68 -14.92 4.21
C GLU A 154 -7.53 -13.56 4.87
N VAL A 155 -8.50 -12.68 4.70
CA VAL A 155 -8.54 -11.40 5.41
C VAL A 155 -9.07 -11.66 6.82
N LEU A 156 -8.19 -11.68 7.80
CA LEU A 156 -8.54 -11.92 9.22
C LEU A 156 -9.24 -10.72 9.85
N GLY A 157 -8.84 -9.51 9.47
CA GLY A 157 -9.43 -8.27 9.96
C GLY A 157 -9.18 -7.11 9.02
N SER A 158 -10.04 -6.10 9.11
CA SER A 158 -9.93 -4.88 8.31
C SER A 158 -10.39 -3.67 9.11
N THR A 159 -10.10 -2.47 8.59
CA THR A 159 -10.71 -1.28 9.17
C THR A 159 -12.22 -1.28 8.93
N ILE A 160 -12.98 -0.89 9.96
CA ILE A 160 -14.45 -0.77 9.87
C ILE A 160 -14.90 0.67 9.54
N ASP A 161 -13.95 1.60 9.46
CA ASP A 161 -14.17 3.01 9.16
C ASP A 161 -13.00 3.59 8.34
N ASP A 162 -12.32 4.62 8.81
CA ASP A 162 -11.18 5.21 8.12
C ASP A 162 -10.00 4.21 8.01
N ALA A 163 -9.29 4.21 6.88
CA ALA A 163 -7.99 3.55 6.78
C ALA A 163 -6.91 4.29 7.60
N ALA A 164 -5.82 3.62 7.94
CA ALA A 164 -4.74 4.22 8.73
C ALA A 164 -4.11 5.44 8.03
N GLY A 165 -3.87 5.37 6.72
CA GLY A 165 -3.35 6.50 5.95
C GLY A 165 -4.34 7.66 5.89
N GLU A 166 -5.62 7.38 5.70
CA GLU A 166 -6.68 8.38 5.75
C GLU A 166 -6.77 9.05 7.15
N ALA A 167 -6.57 8.29 8.21
CA ALA A 167 -6.51 8.82 9.58
C ALA A 167 -5.31 9.77 9.74
N PHE A 168 -4.13 9.39 9.25
CA PHE A 168 -2.96 10.27 9.21
C PHE A 168 -3.25 11.57 8.45
N ASP A 169 -3.86 11.49 7.27
CA ASP A 169 -4.16 12.66 6.44
C ASP A 169 -5.16 13.61 7.11
N LYS A 170 -6.25 13.05 7.67
CA LYS A 170 -7.28 13.83 8.40
C LYS A 170 -6.71 14.52 9.62
N LEU A 171 -5.84 13.83 10.38
CA LEU A 171 -5.21 14.37 11.59
C LEU A 171 -4.15 15.42 11.25
N ALA A 172 -3.29 15.17 10.25
CA ALA A 172 -2.31 16.15 9.79
C ALA A 172 -2.98 17.43 9.29
N ARG A 173 -4.04 17.31 8.51
CA ARG A 173 -4.84 18.47 8.06
C ARG A 173 -5.42 19.24 9.22
N PHE A 174 -6.00 18.57 10.21
CA PHE A 174 -6.55 19.21 11.42
C PHE A 174 -5.47 19.94 12.21
N LEU A 175 -4.26 19.39 12.29
CA LEU A 175 -3.11 19.96 12.99
C LEU A 175 -2.34 21.01 12.15
N GLY A 176 -2.77 21.29 10.92
CA GLY A 176 -2.13 22.29 10.05
C GLY A 176 -0.80 21.84 9.44
N MET A 177 -0.53 20.52 9.35
CA MET A 177 0.74 19.96 8.88
C MET A 177 0.79 19.71 7.35
N GLY A 178 -0.33 19.87 6.64
CA GLY A 178 -0.43 19.69 5.19
C GLY A 178 -0.70 18.25 4.75
N PHE A 179 -0.43 17.98 3.46
CA PHE A 179 -0.65 16.69 2.77
C PHE A 179 0.63 16.28 1.99
N PRO A 180 1.01 14.98 1.95
CA PRO A 180 0.41 13.81 2.61
C PRO A 180 0.65 13.80 4.12
N GLY A 181 -0.38 13.38 4.87
CA GLY A 181 -0.38 13.48 6.33
C GLY A 181 0.56 12.50 7.03
N GLY A 182 0.68 11.27 6.52
CA GLY A 182 1.58 10.26 7.09
C GLY A 182 3.02 10.77 7.21
N PRO A 183 3.68 11.16 6.10
CA PRO A 183 5.02 11.75 6.14
C PRO A 183 5.11 13.06 6.95
N ALA A 184 4.04 13.88 6.97
CA ALA A 184 4.04 15.12 7.73
C ALA A 184 4.07 14.87 9.25
N ILE A 185 3.21 13.95 9.74
CA ILE A 185 3.18 13.55 11.16
C ILE A 185 4.49 12.84 11.53
N ASP A 186 5.02 11.94 10.68
CA ASP A 186 6.28 11.24 10.94
C ASP A 186 7.47 12.21 11.09
N ARG A 187 7.52 13.28 10.29
CA ARG A 187 8.53 14.35 10.46
C ARG A 187 8.32 15.16 11.72
N ALA A 188 7.07 15.57 11.97
CA ALA A 188 6.74 16.43 13.12
C ALA A 188 6.92 15.71 14.47
N SER A 189 6.77 14.38 14.50
CA SER A 189 6.96 13.54 15.69
C SER A 189 8.42 13.34 16.09
N ALA A 190 9.36 13.76 15.26
CA ALA A 190 10.78 13.56 15.52
C ALA A 190 11.23 14.27 16.81
N GLY A 191 11.78 13.50 17.75
CA GLY A 191 12.18 14.01 19.08
C GLY A 191 11.04 14.24 20.06
N GLY A 192 9.77 14.03 19.67
CA GLY A 192 8.62 14.15 20.54
C GLY A 192 8.44 12.94 21.48
N ASN A 193 7.76 13.16 22.58
CA ASN A 193 7.40 12.12 23.54
C ASN A 193 6.08 11.43 23.11
N PRO A 194 6.08 10.15 22.70
CA PRO A 194 4.88 9.44 22.30
C PRO A 194 3.90 9.16 23.44
N ALA A 195 4.35 9.29 24.69
CA ALA A 195 3.53 9.12 25.90
C ALA A 195 2.98 10.44 26.49
N ALA A 196 3.23 11.59 25.83
CA ALA A 196 2.80 12.90 26.33
C ALA A 196 1.26 13.01 26.41
N VAL A 197 0.54 12.39 25.47
CA VAL A 197 -0.92 12.33 25.48
C VAL A 197 -1.36 10.90 25.18
N ARG A 198 -2.18 10.32 26.06
CA ARG A 198 -2.72 8.98 25.86
C ARG A 198 -4.02 9.04 25.05
N PHE A 199 -3.92 8.84 23.76
CA PHE A 199 -5.10 8.70 22.89
C PHE A 199 -5.65 7.26 22.91
N PRO A 200 -6.94 7.04 22.59
CA PRO A 200 -7.56 5.72 22.60
C PRO A 200 -7.03 4.81 21.48
N ARG A 201 -7.02 3.50 21.75
CA ARG A 201 -6.89 2.41 20.77
C ARG A 201 -8.25 1.73 20.69
N ALA A 202 -8.83 1.73 19.50
CA ALA A 202 -10.20 1.26 19.31
C ALA A 202 -10.33 -0.28 19.33
N LEU A 203 -11.55 -0.76 19.54
CA LEU A 203 -11.96 -2.16 19.36
C LEU A 203 -11.17 -3.16 20.21
N PRO A 204 -11.06 -2.99 21.55
CA PRO A 204 -10.32 -3.92 22.40
C PRO A 204 -10.85 -5.36 22.31
N ASP A 205 -12.17 -5.53 22.11
CA ASP A 205 -12.87 -6.82 22.07
C ASP A 205 -12.88 -7.48 20.68
N ARG A 206 -12.35 -6.81 19.64
CA ARG A 206 -12.21 -7.35 18.30
C ARG A 206 -10.74 -7.57 17.99
N PRO A 207 -10.27 -8.84 17.97
CA PRO A 207 -8.84 -9.13 17.99
C PRO A 207 -8.08 -8.64 16.75
N PHE A 208 -8.73 -8.54 15.57
CA PHE A 208 -8.06 -8.25 14.31
C PHE A 208 -8.58 -6.99 13.62
N ASP A 209 -9.81 -6.53 13.94
CA ASP A 209 -10.40 -5.36 13.30
C ASP A 209 -9.76 -4.05 13.77
N LEU A 210 -9.72 -3.08 12.85
CA LEU A 210 -9.15 -1.76 13.04
C LEU A 210 -10.25 -0.68 13.00
N SER A 211 -10.03 0.44 13.68
CA SER A 211 -10.87 1.64 13.61
C SER A 211 -10.06 2.86 14.01
N PHE A 212 -10.23 3.96 13.27
CA PHE A 212 -9.48 5.20 13.48
C PHE A 212 -10.38 6.45 13.59
N SER A 213 -11.67 6.37 13.30
CA SER A 213 -12.59 7.52 13.37
C SER A 213 -12.72 8.08 14.79
N GLY A 214 -12.73 7.21 15.81
CA GLY A 214 -12.75 7.60 17.22
C GLY A 214 -11.47 8.35 17.65
N LEU A 215 -10.32 7.97 17.11
CA LEU A 215 -9.05 8.65 17.36
C LEU A 215 -9.11 10.11 16.89
N LYS A 216 -9.62 10.37 15.68
CA LYS A 216 -9.80 11.74 15.15
C LYS A 216 -10.62 12.60 16.09
N THR A 217 -11.76 12.08 16.56
CA THR A 217 -12.63 12.79 17.50
C THR A 217 -11.89 13.09 18.81
N SER A 218 -11.18 12.13 19.37
CA SER A 218 -10.41 12.29 20.62
C SER A 218 -9.32 13.36 20.48
N VAL A 219 -8.51 13.32 19.41
CA VAL A 219 -7.48 14.33 19.13
C VAL A 219 -8.08 15.71 18.97
N THR A 220 -9.17 15.84 18.20
CA THR A 220 -9.84 17.11 17.96
C THR A 220 -10.36 17.73 19.26
N THR A 221 -11.00 16.91 20.10
CA THR A 221 -11.52 17.35 21.40
C THR A 221 -10.39 17.78 22.33
N TYR A 222 -9.34 16.97 22.44
CA TYR A 222 -8.16 17.28 23.25
C TYR A 222 -7.51 18.60 22.84
N VAL A 223 -7.20 18.76 21.55
CA VAL A 223 -6.53 19.96 21.03
C VAL A 223 -7.37 21.21 21.28
N ARG A 224 -8.69 21.18 21.03
CA ARG A 224 -9.58 22.33 21.26
C ARG A 224 -9.65 22.72 22.74
N ALA A 225 -9.70 21.74 23.65
CA ALA A 225 -9.76 22.01 25.09
C ALA A 225 -8.46 22.64 25.59
N HIS A 226 -7.30 22.04 25.23
CA HIS A 226 -5.99 22.51 25.72
C HIS A 226 -5.52 23.80 25.04
N HIS A 227 -5.90 23.99 23.76
CA HIS A 227 -5.65 25.28 23.10
C HIS A 227 -6.33 26.46 23.82
N ARG A 228 -7.62 26.27 24.21
CA ARG A 228 -8.35 27.31 24.98
C ARG A 228 -7.78 27.54 26.37
N ALA A 229 -7.23 26.52 26.99
CA ALA A 229 -6.62 26.57 28.31
C ALA A 229 -5.16 27.05 28.28
N GLY A 230 -4.53 27.19 27.11
CA GLY A 230 -3.10 27.51 26.99
C GLY A 230 -2.16 26.40 27.46
N THR A 231 -2.64 25.17 27.50
CA THR A 231 -1.91 24.01 28.03
C THR A 231 -1.62 22.93 26.95
N LEU A 232 -1.69 23.33 25.68
CA LEU A 232 -1.38 22.41 24.58
C LEU A 232 0.10 21.99 24.65
N PRO A 233 0.42 20.67 24.57
CA PRO A 233 1.80 20.23 24.55
C PRO A 233 2.53 20.70 23.28
N PRO A 234 3.87 20.63 23.25
CA PRO A 234 4.64 20.87 22.03
C PRO A 234 4.11 20.05 20.86
N MET A 235 4.15 20.61 19.66
CA MET A 235 3.62 19.95 18.47
C MET A 235 4.31 18.60 18.18
N ALA A 236 5.61 18.49 18.51
CA ALA A 236 6.33 17.22 18.36
C ALA A 236 5.76 16.11 19.26
N ASP A 237 5.42 16.44 20.51
CA ASP A 237 4.83 15.51 21.48
C ASP A 237 3.42 15.09 21.07
N LEU A 238 2.63 16.06 20.59
CA LEU A 238 1.28 15.78 20.09
C LEU A 238 1.32 14.89 18.86
N ALA A 239 2.19 15.20 17.88
CA ALA A 239 2.38 14.39 16.68
C ALA A 239 2.88 12.97 17.01
N ALA A 240 3.84 12.87 17.94
CA ALA A 240 4.35 11.57 18.40
C ALA A 240 3.26 10.73 19.08
N SER A 241 2.43 11.36 19.94
CA SER A 241 1.33 10.68 20.62
C SER A 241 0.22 10.22 19.66
N VAL A 242 -0.09 11.02 18.65
CA VAL A 242 -1.04 10.67 17.57
C VAL A 242 -0.50 9.50 16.75
N GLN A 243 0.76 9.58 16.31
CA GLN A 243 1.43 8.51 15.56
C GLN A 243 1.45 7.21 16.34
N GLU A 244 1.82 7.26 17.62
CA GLU A 244 1.88 6.06 18.47
C GLU A 244 0.51 5.40 18.61
N ALA A 245 -0.59 6.16 18.70
CA ALA A 245 -1.92 5.58 18.78
C ALA A 245 -2.32 4.79 17.52
N ILE A 246 -1.95 5.27 16.34
CA ILE A 246 -2.18 4.56 15.08
C ILE A 246 -1.27 3.33 14.99
N VAL A 247 0.01 3.50 15.28
CA VAL A 247 1.02 2.44 15.22
C VAL A 247 0.70 1.30 16.17
N ASP A 248 0.37 1.59 17.42
CA ASP A 248 -0.03 0.55 18.41
C ASP A 248 -1.22 -0.25 17.91
N SER A 249 -2.26 0.43 17.37
CA SER A 249 -3.44 -0.25 16.85
C SER A 249 -3.09 -1.22 15.71
N LEU A 250 -2.23 -0.81 14.79
CA LEU A 250 -1.78 -1.66 13.68
C LEU A 250 -0.94 -2.83 14.18
N VAL A 251 0.05 -2.56 15.05
CA VAL A 251 0.98 -3.58 15.55
C VAL A 251 0.26 -4.61 16.41
N ASP A 252 -0.54 -4.17 17.39
CA ASP A 252 -1.21 -5.08 18.33
C ASP A 252 -2.16 -6.05 17.61
N LYS A 253 -2.97 -5.54 16.66
CA LYS A 253 -3.89 -6.36 15.88
C LYS A 253 -3.16 -7.34 14.95
N THR A 254 -2.04 -6.91 14.37
CA THR A 254 -1.20 -7.80 13.54
C THR A 254 -0.57 -8.91 14.38
N LEU A 255 -0.09 -8.60 15.58
CA LEU A 255 0.48 -9.60 16.47
C LEU A 255 -0.56 -10.58 17.02
N ASN A 256 -1.78 -10.14 17.27
CA ASN A 256 -2.89 -11.03 17.61
C ASN A 256 -3.15 -12.05 16.48
N ALA A 257 -3.07 -11.61 15.21
CA ALA A 257 -3.23 -12.50 14.06
C ALA A 257 -2.07 -13.50 13.94
N VAL A 258 -0.84 -13.08 14.22
CA VAL A 258 0.33 -13.98 14.28
C VAL A 258 0.14 -15.04 15.36
N GLU A 259 -0.33 -14.65 16.54
CA GLU A 259 -0.60 -15.58 17.63
C GLU A 259 -1.71 -16.58 17.28
N ALA A 260 -2.79 -16.11 16.68
CA ALA A 260 -3.94 -16.93 16.30
C ALA A 260 -3.62 -17.95 15.20
N THR A 261 -2.77 -17.56 14.23
CA THR A 261 -2.39 -18.42 13.10
C THR A 261 -1.17 -19.30 13.40
N GLY A 262 -0.36 -18.93 14.39
CA GLY A 262 0.88 -19.63 14.75
C GLY A 262 2.01 -19.50 13.73
N VAL A 263 1.88 -18.63 12.72
CA VAL A 263 2.92 -18.40 11.69
C VAL A 263 4.16 -17.74 12.29
N LYS A 264 5.30 -17.89 11.60
CA LYS A 264 6.59 -17.32 12.03
C LYS A 264 7.08 -16.19 11.13
N ALA A 265 6.42 -15.94 10.00
CA ALA A 265 6.75 -14.87 9.09
C ALA A 265 5.70 -13.75 9.20
N LEU A 266 6.19 -12.51 9.29
CA LEU A 266 5.42 -11.28 9.29
C LEU A 266 5.83 -10.43 8.09
N GLY A 267 4.89 -10.14 7.21
CA GLY A 267 5.09 -9.27 6.06
C GLY A 267 4.39 -7.92 6.21
N GLY A 268 4.69 -6.99 5.31
CA GLY A 268 3.99 -5.72 5.24
C GLY A 268 4.01 -5.11 3.85
N GLY A 269 2.93 -4.38 3.50
CA GLY A 269 2.78 -3.64 2.25
C GLY A 269 1.85 -2.43 2.40
N GLY A 270 1.91 -1.51 1.44
CA GLY A 270 1.15 -0.26 1.46
C GLY A 270 1.93 0.92 2.04
N GLY A 271 1.59 2.13 1.60
CA GLY A 271 2.35 3.36 1.89
C GLY A 271 2.53 3.68 3.38
N VAL A 272 1.64 3.24 4.26
CA VAL A 272 1.77 3.43 5.71
C VAL A 272 2.96 2.65 6.29
N LEU A 273 3.37 1.54 5.65
CA LEU A 273 4.56 0.77 6.04
C LEU A 273 5.89 1.52 5.79
N ALA A 274 5.87 2.66 5.09
CA ALA A 274 7.02 3.56 5.00
C ALA A 274 7.23 4.39 6.29
N ASN A 275 6.24 4.46 7.20
CA ASN A 275 6.34 5.18 8.46
C ASN A 275 7.44 4.60 9.36
N ARG A 276 8.38 5.45 9.79
CA ARG A 276 9.57 5.02 10.55
C ARG A 276 9.20 4.38 11.89
N ARG A 277 8.23 4.95 12.61
CA ARG A 277 7.83 4.44 13.92
C ARG A 277 7.18 3.06 13.80
N LEU A 278 6.31 2.86 12.81
CA LEU A 278 5.68 1.57 12.54
C LEU A 278 6.74 0.49 12.24
N ARG A 279 7.72 0.79 11.38
CA ARG A 279 8.81 -0.15 11.05
C ARG A 279 9.63 -0.52 12.28
N VAL A 280 9.98 0.47 13.12
CA VAL A 280 10.72 0.22 14.37
C VAL A 280 9.92 -0.68 15.30
N ARG A 281 8.63 -0.39 15.53
CA ARG A 281 7.76 -1.18 16.41
C ARG A 281 7.58 -2.60 15.91
N LEU A 282 7.35 -2.79 14.62
CA LEU A 282 7.25 -4.14 14.03
C LEU A 282 8.57 -4.92 14.19
N ALA A 283 9.72 -4.27 13.98
CA ALA A 283 11.03 -4.91 14.12
C ALA A 283 11.34 -5.29 15.59
N GLU A 284 11.01 -4.43 16.56
CA GLU A 284 11.15 -4.71 17.99
C GLU A 284 10.30 -5.91 18.40
N GLU A 285 9.02 -5.93 18.01
CA GLU A 285 8.09 -7.00 18.33
C GLU A 285 8.44 -8.32 17.64
N ALA A 286 8.83 -8.26 16.36
CA ALA A 286 9.29 -9.45 15.65
C ALA A 286 10.49 -10.10 16.34
N ARG A 287 11.50 -9.28 16.70
CA ARG A 287 12.68 -9.79 17.45
C ARG A 287 12.28 -10.39 18.80
N ARG A 288 11.43 -9.70 19.56
CA ARG A 288 10.98 -10.17 20.89
C ARG A 288 10.26 -11.52 20.83
N ARG A 289 9.54 -11.78 19.73
CA ARG A 289 8.72 -12.99 19.53
C ARG A 289 9.41 -14.06 18.66
N GLY A 290 10.62 -13.82 18.19
CA GLY A 290 11.34 -14.74 17.30
C GLY A 290 10.66 -14.93 15.95
N LEU A 291 10.07 -13.86 15.41
CA LEU A 291 9.45 -13.82 14.08
C LEU A 291 10.44 -13.31 13.03
N THR A 292 10.34 -13.82 11.81
CA THR A 292 11.00 -13.24 10.65
C THR A 292 10.15 -12.09 10.11
N LEU A 293 10.75 -10.91 9.95
CA LEU A 293 10.05 -9.72 9.47
C LEU A 293 10.50 -9.37 8.05
N HIS A 294 9.55 -9.26 7.13
CA HIS A 294 9.77 -8.92 5.73
C HIS A 294 9.01 -7.63 5.36
N LEU A 295 9.72 -6.52 5.34
CA LEU A 295 9.17 -5.22 4.96
C LEU A 295 9.93 -4.71 3.72
N PRO A 296 9.24 -4.45 2.61
CA PRO A 296 9.89 -3.90 1.44
C PRO A 296 10.48 -2.51 1.76
N SER A 297 11.42 -2.06 0.94
CA SER A 297 11.94 -0.69 1.05
C SER A 297 10.79 0.33 0.90
N PRO A 298 10.92 1.54 1.44
CA PRO A 298 9.86 2.55 1.34
C PRO A 298 9.36 2.81 -0.08
N VAL A 299 10.23 2.68 -1.09
CA VAL A 299 9.89 2.85 -2.51
C VAL A 299 8.96 1.75 -3.02
N LEU A 300 9.09 0.53 -2.52
CA LEU A 300 8.24 -0.61 -2.88
C LEU A 300 7.01 -0.77 -1.96
N CYS A 301 6.97 -0.02 -0.83
CA CYS A 301 5.78 0.04 0.01
C CYS A 301 4.63 0.80 -0.66
N THR A 302 4.93 1.87 -1.41
CA THR A 302 3.92 2.66 -2.12
C THR A 302 3.48 1.97 -3.41
N ASP A 303 2.38 2.45 -3.99
CA ASP A 303 1.84 1.93 -5.25
C ASP A 303 2.87 2.04 -6.37
N ASN A 304 3.14 0.93 -7.05
CA ASN A 304 4.18 0.87 -8.08
C ASN A 304 3.94 -0.26 -9.08
N GLY A 305 4.54 -0.15 -10.27
CA GLY A 305 4.39 -1.14 -11.33
C GLY A 305 5.08 -2.48 -11.04
N ALA A 306 6.13 -2.50 -10.20
CA ALA A 306 6.89 -3.72 -9.96
C ALA A 306 6.11 -4.74 -9.12
N MET A 307 5.31 -4.30 -8.13
CA MET A 307 4.44 -5.18 -7.36
C MET A 307 3.38 -5.84 -8.25
N VAL A 308 2.82 -5.08 -9.21
CA VAL A 308 1.85 -5.60 -10.19
C VAL A 308 2.50 -6.60 -11.15
N ALA A 309 3.71 -6.30 -11.63
CA ALA A 309 4.46 -7.23 -12.48
C ALA A 309 4.83 -8.52 -11.74
N SER A 310 5.22 -8.45 -10.46
CA SER A 310 5.58 -9.61 -9.64
C SER A 310 4.39 -10.55 -9.44
N ALA A 311 3.23 -10.02 -9.04
CA ALA A 311 1.99 -10.79 -8.97
C ALA A 311 1.58 -11.34 -10.35
N GLY A 312 1.80 -10.55 -11.42
CA GLY A 312 1.58 -10.96 -12.80
C GLY A 312 2.45 -12.15 -13.20
N ILE A 313 3.73 -12.17 -12.83
CA ILE A 313 4.63 -13.31 -13.09
C ILE A 313 4.13 -14.58 -12.42
N PHE A 314 3.68 -14.47 -11.17
CA PHE A 314 3.10 -15.62 -10.46
C PHE A 314 1.88 -16.18 -11.20
N ARG A 315 0.93 -15.35 -11.59
CA ARG A 315 -0.26 -15.75 -12.35
C ARG A 315 0.09 -16.27 -13.74
N TYR A 316 1.05 -15.65 -14.42
CA TYR A 316 1.55 -16.09 -15.71
C TYR A 316 2.12 -17.50 -15.67
N ARG A 317 2.95 -17.82 -14.65
CA ARG A 317 3.54 -19.16 -14.43
C ARG A 317 2.47 -20.23 -14.16
N ARG A 318 1.33 -19.86 -13.60
CA ARG A 318 0.16 -20.75 -13.40
C ARG A 318 -0.69 -20.93 -14.66
N GLY A 319 -0.33 -20.27 -15.75
CA GLY A 319 -1.10 -20.34 -17.00
C GLY A 319 -2.36 -19.46 -16.99
N GLU A 320 -2.55 -18.61 -15.97
CA GLU A 320 -3.70 -17.73 -15.88
C GLU A 320 -3.65 -16.63 -16.96
N ARG A 321 -4.83 -16.25 -17.45
CA ARG A 321 -5.01 -15.20 -18.45
C ARG A 321 -6.30 -14.46 -18.15
N THR A 322 -6.27 -13.14 -18.27
CA THR A 322 -7.48 -12.30 -18.15
C THR A 322 -8.03 -12.02 -19.53
N PRO A 323 -9.29 -12.36 -19.82
CA PRO A 323 -9.90 -12.08 -21.11
C PRO A 323 -9.97 -10.56 -21.36
N LEU A 324 -9.91 -10.17 -22.63
CA LEU A 324 -9.95 -8.73 -23.00
C LEU A 324 -11.31 -8.07 -22.71
N GLU A 325 -12.36 -8.86 -22.57
CA GLU A 325 -13.71 -8.44 -22.18
C GLU A 325 -13.82 -8.15 -20.68
N ALA A 326 -12.85 -8.60 -19.88
CA ALA A 326 -12.87 -8.36 -18.44
C ALA A 326 -12.91 -6.85 -18.13
N GLU A 327 -13.66 -6.50 -17.11
CA GLU A 327 -13.82 -5.13 -16.63
C GLU A 327 -13.02 -4.90 -15.35
N ILE A 328 -12.80 -3.64 -15.02
CA ILE A 328 -12.30 -3.24 -13.70
C ILE A 328 -13.31 -3.60 -12.62
N ASP A 329 -12.83 -3.74 -11.39
CA ASP A 329 -13.68 -3.88 -10.21
C ASP A 329 -13.13 -2.97 -9.09
N SER A 330 -13.75 -1.80 -8.90
CA SER A 330 -13.30 -0.83 -7.89
C SER A 330 -13.47 -1.32 -6.46
N SER A 331 -14.22 -2.39 -6.25
CA SER A 331 -14.50 -3.02 -4.95
C SER A 331 -13.97 -4.46 -4.86
N LEU A 332 -13.07 -4.85 -5.76
CA LEU A 332 -12.45 -6.18 -5.78
C LEU A 332 -11.95 -6.55 -4.38
N ARG A 333 -12.24 -7.77 -3.98
CA ARG A 333 -11.80 -8.28 -2.67
C ARG A 333 -10.66 -9.27 -2.86
N LEU A 334 -9.64 -9.14 -2.03
CA LEU A 334 -8.51 -10.05 -2.03
C LEU A 334 -8.96 -11.50 -1.84
N GLY A 335 -8.54 -12.38 -2.76
CA GLY A 335 -8.90 -13.80 -2.72
C GLY A 335 -10.28 -14.13 -3.31
N ALA A 336 -10.96 -13.17 -3.95
CA ALA A 336 -12.26 -13.38 -4.61
C ALA A 336 -12.13 -14.00 -6.02
#